data_180a7ce2535a020387f268ce14437426
#
_entry.id   180a7ce2535a020387f268ce14437426
#
_cell.length_a   1.000
_cell.length_b   1.000
_cell.length_c   1.000
_cell.angle_alpha   90.00
_cell.angle_beta   90.00
_cell.angle_gamma   90.00
#
_symmetry.space_group_name_H-M   'P 1'
#
loop_
_entity.id
_entity.type
_entity.pdbx_description
1 polymer ?
#
loop_
_entity_poly.entity_id
_entity_poly.type
_entity_poly.pdbx_seq_one_letter_code
_entity_poly.pdbx_strand_id
1 'polypeptide(L)'
;MTEGTTTRPERLRTDEAGRPLGAAAVVIGGGLAGVTAALELAGAGLQVTLLEGRPRLGGLAFSFRRGGMSVDNGQHVYLRCCTAYQWFLDRVGARHLAPLQDRLDVPVLDVGHPSGRPRLGRLRRAALPVPLHLAASLATYPHLSLAERAKVGRAALALGALDPEDPALDGVDFATWLHRHGQSARTVEALWDLVGVATLNATADRASLGLAAKVFKTGLLSAPGAADIGWAHVPLGELHDTRARAALDGAGVRTALRTRATAITRSADGGWHVDAESGPGTAERLDAGTVVLAVPQREARALLPDGALDDPDRLLDIGTAPILNLHVVYDRKVLRQPFFAALGSPVQWVFDRTESSGLAGADGAAQYLAVSQSAAQDDIDRPVAELRERYLPELERLLPAARGAGVKDFFVTRERTATFAPTPGVGRLRPQAATGVPGLYLAGAWTATGWPATMEGAVRSGVQAAGAALSGLGRPYRDPLAGGGGMTRRADQACAPRTGRA
;
A
#
# COMPACT_ATOMS: atom_id res chain seq x y z
N MET A 1 -53.90 -28.30 18.46
CA MET A 1 -53.62 -27.01 19.12
C MET A 1 -52.11 -26.83 19.10
N THR A 2 -51.62 -26.10 18.14
CA THR A 2 -50.18 -25.77 18.00
C THR A 2 -50.01 -24.33 18.44
N GLU A 3 -49.35 -24.13 19.58
CA GLU A 3 -49.05 -22.80 20.11
C GLU A 3 -48.00 -22.13 19.20
N GLY A 4 -48.39 -21.06 18.56
CA GLY A 4 -47.53 -20.18 17.82
C GLY A 4 -46.67 -19.33 18.76
N THR A 5 -45.38 -19.57 18.79
CA THR A 5 -44.38 -18.73 19.51
C THR A 5 -44.30 -17.40 18.78
N THR A 6 -44.98 -16.39 19.29
CA THR A 6 -44.86 -14.99 18.83
C THR A 6 -43.50 -14.46 19.34
N THR A 7 -42.51 -14.41 18.48
CA THR A 7 -41.25 -13.69 18.76
C THR A 7 -41.56 -12.19 18.94
N ARG A 8 -41.39 -11.74 20.18
CA ARG A 8 -41.48 -10.32 20.55
C ARG A 8 -40.45 -9.54 19.76
N PRO A 9 -40.74 -8.43 19.09
CA PRO A 9 -39.76 -7.62 18.39
C PRO A 9 -38.71 -7.15 19.40
N GLU A 10 -37.43 -7.43 19.09
CA GLU A 10 -36.27 -7.02 19.87
C GLU A 10 -36.33 -5.49 19.99
N ARG A 11 -36.39 -4.96 21.20
CA ARG A 11 -36.39 -3.51 21.43
C ARG A 11 -35.09 -2.95 20.89
N LEU A 12 -35.17 -2.01 19.93
CA LEU A 12 -34.00 -1.24 19.45
C LEU A 12 -33.36 -0.58 20.67
N ARG A 13 -32.12 -0.99 20.93
CA ARG A 13 -31.28 -0.45 22.01
C ARG A 13 -30.86 0.95 21.63
N THR A 14 -30.94 1.90 22.57
CA THR A 14 -30.60 3.31 22.33
C THR A 14 -29.47 3.76 23.25
N ASP A 15 -28.66 4.73 22.78
CA ASP A 15 -27.69 5.46 23.59
C ASP A 15 -28.38 6.43 24.56
N GLU A 16 -27.62 7.15 25.40
CA GLU A 16 -28.14 8.17 26.31
C GLU A 16 -28.92 9.29 25.62
N ALA A 17 -28.71 9.48 24.31
CA ALA A 17 -29.41 10.44 23.49
C ALA A 17 -30.67 9.82 22.77
N GLY A 18 -31.07 8.57 23.11
CA GLY A 18 -32.23 7.87 22.56
C GLY A 18 -32.01 7.31 21.12
N ARG A 19 -30.78 7.19 20.65
CA ARG A 19 -30.46 6.70 19.31
C ARG A 19 -30.17 5.20 19.33
N PRO A 20 -30.56 4.42 18.29
CA PRO A 20 -30.31 2.98 18.24
C PRO A 20 -28.79 2.70 18.29
N LEU A 21 -28.30 1.99 19.30
CA LEU A 21 -26.87 1.61 19.45
C LEU A 21 -26.35 0.83 18.23
N GLY A 22 -27.18 0.04 17.58
CA GLY A 22 -26.83 -0.65 16.33
C GLY A 22 -26.58 0.26 15.13
N ALA A 23 -26.82 1.59 15.25
CA ALA A 23 -26.55 2.57 14.20
C ALA A 23 -25.23 3.32 14.39
N ALA A 24 -24.55 3.20 15.55
CA ALA A 24 -23.29 3.87 15.83
C ALA A 24 -22.09 2.95 15.60
N ALA A 25 -21.06 3.47 14.92
CA ALA A 25 -19.79 2.77 14.70
C ALA A 25 -18.61 3.68 15.06
N VAL A 26 -17.59 3.08 15.70
CA VAL A 26 -16.31 3.74 15.96
C VAL A 26 -15.23 3.05 15.14
N VAL A 27 -14.50 3.83 14.34
CA VAL A 27 -13.33 3.38 13.59
C VAL A 27 -12.08 3.95 14.24
N ILE A 28 -11.15 3.09 14.64
CA ILE A 28 -9.92 3.47 15.35
C ILE A 28 -8.74 3.36 14.39
N GLY A 29 -8.17 4.51 13.99
CA GLY A 29 -7.07 4.63 13.04
C GLY A 29 -7.47 5.25 11.72
N GLY A 30 -6.84 6.39 11.37
CA GLY A 30 -7.11 7.20 10.17
C GLY A 30 -6.18 6.86 8.99
N GLY A 31 -5.66 5.63 8.90
CA GLY A 31 -4.98 5.12 7.72
C GLY A 31 -5.96 4.78 6.60
N LEU A 32 -5.45 4.35 5.43
CA LEU A 32 -6.30 4.01 4.27
C LEU A 32 -7.37 2.95 4.61
N ALA A 33 -7.02 1.97 5.44
CA ALA A 33 -7.96 0.95 5.91
C ALA A 33 -9.13 1.54 6.70
N GLY A 34 -8.83 2.40 7.68
CA GLY A 34 -9.85 3.01 8.53
C GLY A 34 -10.70 4.04 7.78
N VAL A 35 -10.08 4.89 6.95
CA VAL A 35 -10.84 5.82 6.08
C VAL A 35 -11.80 5.06 5.17
N THR A 36 -11.34 3.95 4.57
CA THR A 36 -12.18 3.09 3.73
C THR A 36 -13.33 2.50 4.52
N ALA A 37 -13.05 1.90 5.68
CA ALA A 37 -14.10 1.31 6.52
C ALA A 37 -15.12 2.37 6.98
N ALA A 38 -14.66 3.57 7.36
CA ALA A 38 -15.54 4.67 7.79
C ALA A 38 -16.48 5.14 6.65
N LEU A 39 -15.93 5.29 5.43
CA LEU A 39 -16.73 5.69 4.26
C LEU A 39 -17.79 4.63 3.88
N GLU A 40 -17.44 3.35 3.95
CA GLU A 40 -18.35 2.25 3.64
C GLU A 40 -19.46 2.12 4.70
N LEU A 41 -19.11 2.19 5.99
CA LEU A 41 -20.08 2.15 7.07
C LEU A 41 -21.04 3.36 7.05
N ALA A 42 -20.50 4.57 6.82
CA ALA A 42 -21.33 5.78 6.68
C ALA A 42 -22.22 5.70 5.43
N GLY A 43 -21.71 5.20 4.31
CA GLY A 43 -22.47 4.96 3.09
C GLY A 43 -23.62 3.96 3.28
N ALA A 44 -23.52 3.05 4.25
CA ALA A 44 -24.57 2.12 4.66
C ALA A 44 -25.52 2.73 5.72
N GLY A 45 -25.38 4.02 6.07
CA GLY A 45 -26.27 4.74 6.97
C GLY A 45 -25.95 4.57 8.46
N LEU A 46 -24.72 4.18 8.83
CA LEU A 46 -24.27 4.21 10.23
C LEU A 46 -23.76 5.61 10.60
N GLN A 47 -23.93 5.98 11.85
CA GLN A 47 -23.26 7.14 12.44
C GLN A 47 -21.83 6.77 12.80
N VAL A 48 -20.87 7.31 12.07
CA VAL A 48 -19.47 6.89 12.20
C VAL A 48 -18.65 7.99 12.88
N THR A 49 -17.88 7.59 13.91
CA THR A 49 -16.79 8.40 14.47
C THR A 49 -15.46 7.72 14.12
N LEU A 50 -14.57 8.45 13.45
CA LEU A 50 -13.21 8.00 13.17
C LEU A 50 -12.23 8.70 14.13
N LEU A 51 -11.47 7.89 14.88
CA LEU A 51 -10.44 8.36 15.81
C LEU A 51 -9.05 8.19 15.18
N GLU A 52 -8.24 9.25 15.18
CA GLU A 52 -6.85 9.23 14.71
C GLU A 52 -5.94 9.96 15.70
N GLY A 53 -4.93 9.26 16.23
CA GLY A 53 -3.99 9.81 17.21
C GLY A 53 -3.03 10.86 16.65
N ARG A 54 -2.86 10.94 15.33
CA ARG A 54 -2.02 11.93 14.66
C ARG A 54 -2.85 13.17 14.27
N PRO A 55 -2.19 14.30 13.96
CA PRO A 55 -2.88 15.51 13.48
C PRO A 55 -3.36 15.41 12.02
N ARG A 56 -3.26 14.26 11.39
CA ARG A 56 -3.52 14.01 9.97
C ARG A 56 -4.00 12.59 9.73
N LEU A 57 -4.70 12.37 8.63
CA LEU A 57 -5.01 11.04 8.08
C LEU A 57 -3.85 10.49 7.24
N GLY A 58 -4.08 9.36 6.58
CA GLY A 58 -3.15 8.69 5.65
C GLY A 58 -2.26 7.62 6.28
N GLY A 59 -2.22 7.51 7.62
CA GLY A 59 -1.46 6.46 8.32
C GLY A 59 0.03 6.48 7.94
N LEU A 60 0.50 5.40 7.26
CA LEU A 60 1.88 5.21 6.82
C LEU A 60 2.18 5.82 5.43
N ALA A 61 1.23 6.48 4.78
CA ALA A 61 1.40 7.13 3.47
C ALA A 61 0.99 8.61 3.58
N PHE A 62 1.92 9.46 3.97
CA PHE A 62 1.67 10.85 4.34
C PHE A 62 2.76 11.81 3.87
N SER A 63 2.48 13.11 4.01
CA SER A 63 3.45 14.17 3.75
C SER A 63 3.65 15.05 4.98
N PHE A 64 4.80 15.73 5.02
CA PHE A 64 5.14 16.74 6.02
C PHE A 64 5.83 17.95 5.37
N ARG A 65 5.93 19.07 6.10
CA ARG A 65 6.60 20.27 5.59
C ARG A 65 8.06 20.32 6.05
N ARG A 66 8.97 20.61 5.09
CA ARG A 66 10.39 20.82 5.35
C ARG A 66 10.94 21.88 4.38
N GLY A 67 11.56 22.94 4.90
CA GLY A 67 12.22 23.97 4.08
C GLY A 67 11.34 24.57 2.97
N GLY A 68 10.05 24.79 3.25
CA GLY A 68 9.09 25.26 2.24
C GLY A 68 8.50 24.16 1.33
N MET A 69 9.13 23.01 1.24
CA MET A 69 8.65 21.84 0.45
C MET A 69 7.62 21.02 1.19
N SER A 70 6.75 20.35 0.45
CA SER A 70 5.98 19.20 0.90
C SER A 70 6.75 17.93 0.59
N VAL A 71 7.10 17.17 1.62
CA VAL A 71 7.90 15.95 1.51
C VAL A 71 7.03 14.76 1.89
N ASP A 72 7.02 13.73 1.06
CA ASP A 72 6.37 12.46 1.39
C ASP A 72 7.28 11.64 2.32
N ASN A 73 6.69 10.91 3.27
CA ASN A 73 7.47 10.06 4.18
C ASN A 73 8.21 8.93 3.45
N GLY A 74 7.76 8.58 2.26
CA GLY A 74 8.36 7.63 1.34
C GLY A 74 7.75 7.74 -0.05
N GLN A 75 8.41 7.17 -1.04
CA GLN A 75 7.87 7.12 -2.38
C GLN A 75 6.84 5.99 -2.49
N HIS A 76 5.62 6.33 -2.85
CA HIS A 76 4.53 5.38 -3.04
C HIS A 76 4.12 5.34 -4.51
N VAL A 77 4.13 4.14 -5.07
CA VAL A 77 3.60 3.85 -6.41
C VAL A 77 2.52 2.76 -6.28
N TYR A 78 1.68 2.67 -7.28
CA TYR A 78 0.72 1.58 -7.40
C TYR A 78 0.67 1.07 -8.84
N LEU A 79 0.19 -0.15 -9.02
CA LEU A 79 0.05 -0.74 -10.34
C LEU A 79 -1.42 -0.69 -10.79
N ARG A 80 -1.67 -0.76 -12.09
CA ARG A 80 -3.04 -0.81 -12.63
C ARG A 80 -3.87 -1.96 -12.04
N CYS A 81 -3.23 -3.06 -11.64
CA CYS A 81 -3.92 -4.18 -10.97
C CYS A 81 -4.37 -3.86 -9.53
N CYS A 82 -3.91 -2.75 -8.94
CA CYS A 82 -4.34 -2.29 -7.62
C CYS A 82 -5.71 -1.62 -7.71
N THR A 83 -6.74 -2.41 -7.95
CA THR A 83 -8.11 -1.93 -8.23
C THR A 83 -8.80 -1.35 -7.01
N ALA A 84 -8.52 -1.85 -5.82
CA ALA A 84 -9.08 -1.30 -4.59
C ALA A 84 -8.50 0.08 -4.28
N TYR A 85 -7.19 0.27 -4.44
CA TYR A 85 -6.60 1.59 -4.24
C TYR A 85 -7.11 2.59 -5.30
N GLN A 86 -7.29 2.16 -6.53
CA GLN A 86 -7.89 3.00 -7.57
C GLN A 86 -9.34 3.38 -7.22
N TRP A 87 -10.14 2.43 -6.74
CA TRP A 87 -11.48 2.69 -6.23
C TRP A 87 -11.46 3.70 -5.05
N PHE A 88 -10.50 3.57 -4.13
CA PHE A 88 -10.32 4.54 -3.04
C PHE A 88 -10.05 5.95 -3.59
N LEU A 89 -9.14 6.09 -4.56
CA LEU A 89 -8.85 7.38 -5.19
C LEU A 89 -10.09 7.99 -5.86
N ASP A 90 -10.91 7.18 -6.51
CA ASP A 90 -12.20 7.62 -7.06
C ASP A 90 -13.15 8.08 -5.95
N ARG A 91 -13.23 7.30 -4.87
CA ARG A 91 -14.11 7.56 -3.72
C ARG A 91 -13.80 8.88 -3.00
N VAL A 92 -12.52 9.26 -2.94
CA VAL A 92 -12.09 10.53 -2.35
C VAL A 92 -11.88 11.64 -3.40
N GLY A 93 -12.21 11.40 -4.68
CA GLY A 93 -12.10 12.38 -5.76
C GLY A 93 -10.65 12.73 -6.14
N ALA A 94 -9.70 11.82 -5.92
CA ALA A 94 -8.26 12.06 -6.09
C ALA A 94 -7.63 11.32 -7.29
N ARG A 95 -8.40 10.55 -8.08
CA ARG A 95 -7.86 9.72 -9.18
C ARG A 95 -6.99 10.50 -10.17
N HIS A 96 -7.44 11.68 -10.54
CA HIS A 96 -6.73 12.54 -11.50
C HIS A 96 -5.40 13.10 -10.99
N LEU A 97 -5.17 13.07 -9.67
CA LEU A 97 -3.94 13.53 -9.01
C LEU A 97 -2.84 12.44 -8.97
N ALA A 98 -3.21 11.20 -9.26
CA ALA A 98 -2.30 10.06 -9.29
C ALA A 98 -2.53 9.22 -10.55
N PRO A 99 -2.21 9.76 -11.75
CA PRO A 99 -2.44 9.07 -13.00
C PRO A 99 -1.55 7.83 -13.15
N LEU A 100 -2.03 6.86 -13.93
CA LEU A 100 -1.23 5.73 -14.39
C LEU A 100 -0.43 6.11 -15.64
N GLN A 101 0.73 5.51 -15.83
CA GLN A 101 1.41 5.50 -17.12
C GLN A 101 0.46 4.98 -18.21
N ASP A 102 0.56 5.52 -19.41
CA ASP A 102 -0.14 4.97 -20.58
C ASP A 102 0.30 3.53 -20.84
N ARG A 103 1.58 3.26 -20.60
CA ARG A 103 2.22 1.96 -20.81
C ARG A 103 3.39 1.79 -19.87
N LEU A 104 3.54 0.59 -19.28
CA LEU A 104 4.70 0.24 -18.47
C LEU A 104 6.00 0.61 -19.20
N ASP A 105 6.81 1.44 -18.58
CA ASP A 105 8.17 1.79 -19.01
C ASP A 105 9.02 2.11 -17.78
N VAL A 106 9.91 1.19 -17.41
CA VAL A 106 10.82 1.32 -16.27
C VAL A 106 12.25 1.34 -16.80
N PRO A 107 12.93 2.49 -16.76
CA PRO A 107 14.38 2.56 -17.00
C PRO A 107 15.13 1.84 -15.87
N VAL A 108 16.12 1.02 -16.24
CA VAL A 108 16.96 0.28 -15.30
C VAL A 108 18.42 0.59 -15.61
N LEU A 109 19.12 1.22 -14.67
CA LEU A 109 20.53 1.57 -14.78
C LEU A 109 21.39 0.57 -14.00
N ASP A 110 22.29 -0.12 -14.69
CA ASP A 110 23.25 -1.06 -14.09
C ASP A 110 24.64 -0.46 -14.06
N VAL A 111 25.19 -0.25 -12.85
CA VAL A 111 26.56 0.22 -12.64
C VAL A 111 27.52 -0.90 -12.23
N GLY A 112 27.03 -2.14 -12.05
CA GLY A 112 27.86 -3.33 -11.81
C GLY A 112 28.52 -3.90 -13.05
N HIS A 113 28.31 -3.31 -14.24
CA HIS A 113 28.91 -3.79 -15.48
C HIS A 113 30.43 -3.54 -15.51
N PRO A 114 31.25 -4.50 -16.01
CA PRO A 114 32.71 -4.38 -16.03
C PRO A 114 33.28 -3.15 -16.75
N SER A 115 32.49 -2.52 -17.64
CA SER A 115 32.90 -1.29 -18.33
C SER A 115 33.00 -0.06 -17.43
N GLY A 116 32.53 -0.13 -16.19
CA GLY A 116 32.46 1.00 -15.25
C GLY A 116 31.50 2.14 -15.66
N ARG A 117 30.77 1.98 -16.76
CA ARG A 117 29.77 2.96 -17.25
C ARG A 117 28.37 2.42 -16.98
N PRO A 118 27.42 3.28 -16.56
CA PRO A 118 26.03 2.87 -16.41
C PRO A 118 25.48 2.29 -17.71
N ARG A 119 24.90 1.11 -17.63
CA ARG A 119 24.23 0.46 -18.76
C ARG A 119 22.72 0.61 -18.60
N LEU A 120 22.09 1.26 -19.57
CA LEU A 120 20.63 1.43 -19.56
C LEU A 120 19.94 0.20 -20.16
N GLY A 121 19.03 -0.39 -19.38
CA GLY A 121 18.00 -1.31 -19.82
C GLY A 121 16.62 -0.69 -19.63
N ARG A 122 15.58 -1.34 -20.17
CA ARG A 122 14.19 -0.95 -19.93
C ARG A 122 13.31 -2.17 -19.77
N LEU A 123 12.39 -2.12 -18.81
CA LEU A 123 11.28 -3.05 -18.73
C LEU A 123 10.05 -2.34 -19.29
N ARG A 124 9.59 -2.79 -20.47
CA ARG A 124 8.48 -2.16 -21.19
C ARG A 124 7.49 -3.22 -21.66
N ARG A 125 6.20 -2.90 -21.60
CA ARG A 125 5.21 -3.75 -22.23
C ARG A 125 4.93 -3.32 -23.69
N ALA A 126 4.70 -4.31 -24.55
CA ALA A 126 4.14 -4.13 -25.88
C ALA A 126 2.59 -4.23 -25.84
N ALA A 127 1.93 -3.81 -26.90
CA ALA A 127 0.48 -3.99 -27.06
C ALA A 127 0.16 -5.43 -27.56
N LEU A 128 0.61 -6.43 -26.79
CA LEU A 128 0.42 -7.84 -27.08
C LEU A 128 -0.31 -8.51 -25.90
N PRO A 129 -1.00 -9.65 -26.12
CA PRO A 129 -1.62 -10.40 -25.01
C PRO A 129 -0.55 -11.00 -24.09
N VAL A 130 -0.97 -11.35 -22.87
CA VAL A 130 -0.16 -12.11 -21.91
C VAL A 130 0.12 -13.51 -22.48
N PRO A 131 1.35 -14.04 -22.36
CA PRO A 131 2.54 -13.46 -21.71
C PRO A 131 3.44 -12.65 -22.67
N LEU A 132 3.05 -12.49 -23.94
CA LEU A 132 3.87 -11.91 -25.00
C LEU A 132 4.13 -10.40 -24.83
N HIS A 133 3.31 -9.71 -24.05
CA HIS A 133 3.42 -8.26 -23.84
C HIS A 133 4.77 -7.83 -23.22
N LEU A 134 5.47 -8.71 -22.49
CA LEU A 134 6.81 -8.46 -21.93
C LEU A 134 7.94 -9.16 -22.71
N ALA A 135 7.61 -10.02 -23.68
CA ALA A 135 8.58 -10.86 -24.37
C ALA A 135 9.64 -10.04 -25.11
N ALA A 136 9.24 -8.98 -25.84
CA ALA A 136 10.18 -8.13 -26.57
C ALA A 136 11.15 -7.39 -25.63
N SER A 137 10.64 -6.91 -24.50
CA SER A 137 11.47 -6.28 -23.47
C SER A 137 12.45 -7.26 -22.86
N LEU A 138 12.00 -8.45 -22.49
CA LEU A 138 12.87 -9.49 -21.94
C LEU A 138 13.92 -9.95 -22.98
N ALA A 139 13.55 -10.12 -24.23
CA ALA A 139 14.47 -10.53 -25.32
C ALA A 139 15.62 -9.54 -25.52
N THR A 140 15.40 -8.24 -25.29
CA THR A 140 16.38 -7.17 -25.44
C THR A 140 16.97 -6.67 -24.14
N TYR A 141 16.59 -7.25 -22.99
CA TYR A 141 17.03 -6.78 -21.68
C TYR A 141 18.55 -6.98 -21.47
N PRO A 142 19.33 -5.91 -21.43
CA PRO A 142 20.79 -6.02 -21.54
C PRO A 142 21.47 -6.57 -20.28
N HIS A 143 20.78 -6.62 -19.15
CA HIS A 143 21.33 -7.02 -17.87
C HIS A 143 21.33 -8.54 -17.65
N LEU A 144 20.77 -9.30 -18.58
CA LEU A 144 20.71 -10.76 -18.57
C LEU A 144 21.26 -11.34 -19.87
N SER A 145 21.94 -12.49 -19.80
CA SER A 145 22.35 -13.29 -20.95
C SER A 145 21.14 -13.92 -21.66
N LEU A 146 21.31 -14.37 -22.90
CA LEU A 146 20.26 -15.06 -23.65
C LEU A 146 19.73 -16.30 -22.93
N ALA A 147 20.64 -17.08 -22.32
CA ALA A 147 20.27 -18.28 -21.56
C ALA A 147 19.43 -17.93 -20.32
N GLU A 148 19.77 -16.87 -19.61
CA GLU A 148 19.02 -16.38 -18.45
C GLU A 148 17.63 -15.90 -18.87
N ARG A 149 17.50 -15.12 -19.96
CA ARG A 149 16.21 -14.64 -20.48
C ARG A 149 15.28 -15.81 -20.81
N ALA A 150 15.79 -16.89 -21.43
CA ALA A 150 15.00 -18.09 -21.72
C ALA A 150 14.52 -18.79 -20.43
N LYS A 151 15.39 -18.84 -19.41
CA LYS A 151 15.03 -19.42 -18.10
C LYS A 151 13.99 -18.55 -17.37
N VAL A 152 14.07 -17.22 -17.48
CA VAL A 152 13.04 -16.29 -16.94
C VAL A 152 11.68 -16.58 -17.57
N GLY A 153 11.60 -16.75 -18.90
CA GLY A 153 10.33 -17.06 -19.58
C GLY A 153 9.68 -18.34 -19.04
N ARG A 154 10.48 -19.39 -18.81
CA ARG A 154 9.97 -20.66 -18.25
C ARG A 154 9.52 -20.50 -16.80
N ALA A 155 10.28 -19.80 -15.96
CA ALA A 155 9.91 -19.53 -14.58
C ALA A 155 8.63 -18.68 -14.49
N ALA A 156 8.49 -17.66 -15.35
CA ALA A 156 7.27 -16.84 -15.42
C ALA A 156 6.02 -17.67 -15.78
N LEU A 157 6.13 -18.61 -16.72
CA LEU A 157 5.03 -19.51 -17.05
C LEU A 157 4.69 -20.44 -15.89
N ALA A 158 5.70 -21.03 -15.23
CA ALA A 158 5.49 -21.88 -14.06
C ALA A 158 4.85 -21.10 -12.90
N LEU A 159 5.29 -19.87 -12.65
CA LEU A 159 4.72 -18.99 -11.62
C LEU A 159 3.27 -18.60 -11.95
N GLY A 160 2.97 -18.35 -13.22
CA GLY A 160 1.60 -18.06 -13.68
C GLY A 160 0.62 -19.23 -13.44
N ALA A 161 1.11 -20.47 -13.37
CA ALA A 161 0.30 -21.66 -13.07
C ALA A 161 0.02 -21.85 -11.57
N LEU A 162 0.76 -21.19 -10.66
CA LEU A 162 0.52 -21.29 -9.22
C LEU A 162 -0.82 -20.66 -8.85
N ASP A 163 -1.48 -21.23 -7.84
CA ASP A 163 -2.59 -20.56 -7.16
C ASP A 163 -2.04 -19.78 -5.96
N PRO A 164 -2.03 -18.45 -5.96
CA PRO A 164 -1.51 -17.65 -4.85
C PRO A 164 -2.27 -17.84 -3.52
N GLU A 165 -3.48 -18.39 -3.58
CA GLU A 165 -4.29 -18.68 -2.39
C GLU A 165 -4.01 -20.09 -1.82
N ASP A 166 -3.16 -20.89 -2.48
CA ASP A 166 -2.75 -22.20 -1.96
C ASP A 166 -1.89 -22.03 -0.69
N PRO A 167 -2.36 -22.49 0.50
CA PRO A 167 -1.64 -22.37 1.75
C PRO A 167 -0.26 -23.05 1.75
N ALA A 168 -0.05 -24.06 0.88
CA ALA A 168 1.23 -24.74 0.77
C ALA A 168 2.36 -23.82 0.27
N LEU A 169 2.03 -22.77 -0.48
CA LEU A 169 3.00 -21.80 -0.97
C LEU A 169 3.50 -20.85 0.11
N ASP A 170 2.71 -20.64 1.16
CA ASP A 170 3.06 -19.68 2.21
C ASP A 170 4.32 -20.08 2.99
N GLY A 171 4.53 -21.39 3.21
CA GLY A 171 5.68 -21.90 3.95
C GLY A 171 7.00 -21.98 3.18
N VAL A 172 7.02 -21.64 1.89
CA VAL A 172 8.19 -21.72 1.00
C VAL A 172 8.71 -20.31 0.74
N ASP A 173 10.04 -20.09 0.80
CA ASP A 173 10.64 -18.84 0.36
C ASP A 173 10.73 -18.77 -1.18
N PHE A 174 10.62 -17.56 -1.71
CA PHE A 174 10.59 -17.34 -3.15
C PHE A 174 11.93 -17.67 -3.82
N ALA A 175 13.09 -17.43 -3.17
CA ALA A 175 14.40 -17.75 -3.74
C ALA A 175 14.59 -19.26 -3.93
N THR A 176 14.17 -20.09 -2.98
CA THR A 176 14.19 -21.56 -3.11
C THR A 176 13.39 -22.01 -4.33
N TRP A 177 12.20 -21.43 -4.55
CA TRP A 177 11.40 -21.73 -5.73
C TRP A 177 12.09 -21.29 -7.03
N LEU A 178 12.64 -20.06 -7.05
CA LEU A 178 13.38 -19.52 -8.19
C LEU A 178 14.59 -20.39 -8.56
N HIS A 179 15.38 -20.82 -7.58
CA HIS A 179 16.53 -21.70 -7.80
C HIS A 179 16.11 -23.04 -8.41
N ARG A 180 15.04 -23.67 -7.92
CA ARG A 180 14.48 -24.91 -8.50
C ARG A 180 14.02 -24.73 -9.96
N HIS A 181 13.68 -23.48 -10.36
CA HIS A 181 13.35 -23.13 -11.74
C HIS A 181 14.54 -22.58 -12.53
N GLY A 182 15.78 -22.80 -12.04
CA GLY A 182 17.04 -22.54 -12.74
C GLY A 182 17.37 -21.04 -12.84
N GLN A 183 16.82 -20.21 -11.95
CA GLN A 183 17.17 -18.79 -11.89
C GLN A 183 18.54 -18.62 -11.22
N SER A 184 19.44 -17.89 -11.88
CA SER A 184 20.75 -17.54 -11.32
C SER A 184 20.62 -16.38 -10.32
N ALA A 185 21.64 -16.19 -9.47
CA ALA A 185 21.71 -15.03 -8.58
C ALA A 185 21.57 -13.70 -9.36
N ARG A 186 22.18 -13.61 -10.55
CA ARG A 186 22.04 -12.44 -11.42
C ARG A 186 20.60 -12.22 -11.90
N THR A 187 19.91 -13.30 -12.26
CA THR A 187 18.51 -13.20 -12.68
C THR A 187 17.61 -12.76 -11.51
N VAL A 188 17.90 -13.25 -10.31
CA VAL A 188 17.17 -12.84 -9.10
C VAL A 188 17.39 -11.34 -8.88
N GLU A 189 18.62 -10.87 -8.82
CA GLU A 189 18.95 -9.46 -8.62
C GLU A 189 18.36 -8.55 -9.71
N ALA A 190 18.60 -8.90 -10.98
CA ALA A 190 18.32 -7.99 -12.11
C ALA A 190 16.86 -7.96 -12.54
N LEU A 191 16.02 -8.89 -12.07
CA LEU A 191 14.61 -8.96 -12.47
C LEU A 191 13.68 -9.26 -11.30
N TRP A 192 13.87 -10.39 -10.59
CA TRP A 192 12.92 -10.83 -9.58
C TRP A 192 12.94 -9.91 -8.35
N ASP A 193 14.12 -9.62 -7.80
CA ASP A 193 14.25 -8.69 -6.67
C ASP A 193 14.02 -7.23 -7.08
N LEU A 194 14.34 -6.85 -8.31
CA LEU A 194 14.04 -5.50 -8.79
C LEU A 194 12.54 -5.13 -8.62
N VAL A 195 11.67 -6.09 -8.88
CA VAL A 195 10.22 -5.94 -8.70
C VAL A 195 9.79 -6.40 -7.31
N GLY A 196 10.31 -7.55 -6.85
CA GLY A 196 9.94 -8.19 -5.59
C GLY A 196 10.22 -7.31 -4.39
N VAL A 197 11.44 -6.79 -4.27
CA VAL A 197 11.84 -5.93 -3.14
C VAL A 197 10.99 -4.66 -3.07
N ALA A 198 10.69 -4.04 -4.22
CA ALA A 198 9.86 -2.84 -4.27
C ALA A 198 8.39 -3.08 -3.89
N THR A 199 7.88 -4.30 -4.06
CA THR A 199 6.47 -4.62 -3.85
C THR A 199 6.20 -5.40 -2.56
N LEU A 200 7.17 -6.21 -2.12
CA LEU A 200 7.08 -7.05 -0.93
C LEU A 200 7.81 -6.46 0.28
N ASN A 201 8.74 -5.54 0.06
CA ASN A 201 9.65 -5.02 1.07
C ASN A 201 10.53 -6.13 1.69
N ALA A 202 10.89 -7.12 0.89
CA ALA A 202 11.80 -8.22 1.25
C ALA A 202 12.49 -8.77 0.00
N THR A 203 13.72 -9.27 0.17
CA THR A 203 14.43 -10.04 -0.86
C THR A 203 13.79 -11.42 -1.05
N ALA A 204 14.02 -12.05 -2.19
CA ALA A 204 13.39 -13.34 -2.52
C ALA A 204 13.62 -14.44 -1.47
N ASP A 205 14.77 -14.45 -0.81
CA ASP A 205 15.12 -15.41 0.26
C ASP A 205 14.33 -15.20 1.57
N ARG A 206 13.72 -14.01 1.73
CA ARG A 206 12.93 -13.64 2.91
C ARG A 206 11.43 -13.53 2.62
N ALA A 207 11.03 -13.60 1.36
CA ALA A 207 9.64 -13.42 0.95
C ALA A 207 8.92 -14.76 0.80
N SER A 208 7.68 -14.89 1.31
CA SER A 208 6.78 -16.01 1.04
C SER A 208 6.51 -16.15 -0.45
N LEU A 209 6.59 -17.37 -0.96
CA LEU A 209 6.24 -17.71 -2.35
C LEU A 209 4.78 -17.37 -2.64
N GLY A 210 3.84 -17.57 -1.72
CA GLY A 210 2.43 -17.22 -1.90
C GLY A 210 2.26 -15.72 -2.17
N LEU A 211 2.90 -14.85 -1.37
CA LEU A 211 2.85 -13.39 -1.57
C LEU A 211 3.59 -12.97 -2.85
N ALA A 212 4.72 -13.61 -3.17
CA ALA A 212 5.43 -13.35 -4.43
C ALA A 212 4.58 -13.78 -5.64
N ALA A 213 3.97 -14.96 -5.61
CA ALA A 213 3.06 -15.43 -6.65
C ALA A 213 1.88 -14.46 -6.83
N LYS A 214 1.32 -13.92 -5.74
CA LYS A 214 0.27 -12.89 -5.81
C LYS A 214 0.73 -11.66 -6.58
N VAL A 215 1.91 -11.11 -6.24
CA VAL A 215 2.48 -9.92 -6.87
C VAL A 215 2.74 -10.16 -8.36
N PHE A 216 3.51 -11.18 -8.68
CA PHE A 216 3.96 -11.42 -10.06
C PHE A 216 2.82 -11.89 -10.96
N LYS A 217 1.96 -12.81 -10.48
CA LYS A 217 0.80 -13.29 -11.26
C LYS A 217 -0.18 -12.14 -11.49
N THR A 218 -0.59 -11.40 -10.45
CA THR A 218 -1.57 -10.34 -10.58
C THR A 218 -1.01 -9.13 -11.32
N GLY A 219 0.23 -8.72 -11.01
CA GLY A 219 0.86 -7.53 -11.58
C GLY A 219 1.37 -7.72 -12.99
N LEU A 220 1.97 -8.87 -13.31
CA LEU A 220 2.69 -9.05 -14.58
C LEU A 220 2.06 -10.09 -15.51
N LEU A 221 1.29 -11.08 -14.98
CA LEU A 221 0.88 -12.25 -15.77
C LEU A 221 -0.64 -12.37 -15.93
N SER A 222 -1.44 -11.44 -15.38
CA SER A 222 -2.91 -11.51 -15.47
C SER A 222 -3.48 -10.77 -16.68
N ALA A 223 -2.98 -9.56 -16.96
CA ALA A 223 -3.44 -8.72 -18.06
C ALA A 223 -2.28 -7.85 -18.59
N PRO A 224 -2.29 -7.47 -19.90
CA PRO A 224 -1.16 -6.76 -20.51
C PRO A 224 -0.81 -5.44 -19.82
N GLY A 225 -1.79 -4.70 -19.32
CA GLY A 225 -1.60 -3.41 -18.64
C GLY A 225 -1.51 -3.48 -17.12
N ALA A 226 -1.62 -4.68 -16.52
CA ALA A 226 -1.71 -4.83 -15.06
C ALA A 226 -0.56 -4.18 -14.29
N ALA A 227 0.63 -4.14 -14.89
CA ALA A 227 1.86 -3.57 -14.33
C ALA A 227 2.05 -2.08 -14.61
N ASP A 228 1.17 -1.39 -15.34
CA ASP A 228 1.33 0.05 -15.60
C ASP A 228 1.38 0.80 -14.27
N ILE A 229 2.42 1.60 -14.08
CA ILE A 229 2.72 2.26 -12.80
C ILE A 229 1.96 3.58 -12.71
N GLY A 230 1.35 3.81 -11.54
CA GLY A 230 0.78 5.09 -11.15
C GLY A 230 1.49 5.67 -9.94
N TRP A 231 1.58 6.97 -9.86
CA TRP A 231 2.11 7.70 -8.70
C TRP A 231 1.46 9.07 -8.54
N ALA A 232 1.53 9.59 -7.31
CA ALA A 232 0.98 10.91 -7.02
C ALA A 232 1.83 12.02 -7.67
N HIS A 233 1.19 12.91 -8.41
CA HIS A 233 1.78 14.14 -8.97
C HIS A 233 1.67 15.34 -8.01
N VAL A 234 1.07 15.11 -6.86
CA VAL A 234 0.96 16.04 -5.72
C VAL A 234 1.50 15.35 -4.47
N PRO A 235 1.68 16.04 -3.35
CA PRO A 235 2.02 15.37 -2.09
C PRO A 235 0.97 14.34 -1.69
N LEU A 236 1.39 13.21 -1.10
CA LEU A 236 0.47 12.17 -0.63
C LEU A 236 -0.58 12.69 0.36
N GLY A 237 -0.22 13.70 1.15
CA GLY A 237 -1.14 14.37 2.08
C GLY A 237 -2.35 14.99 1.38
N GLU A 238 -2.21 15.43 0.13
CA GLU A 238 -3.36 15.92 -0.63
C GLU A 238 -4.37 14.80 -0.90
N LEU A 239 -3.89 13.59 -1.25
CA LEU A 239 -4.76 12.44 -1.52
C LEU A 239 -5.35 11.84 -0.25
N HIS A 240 -4.46 11.55 0.72
CA HIS A 240 -4.77 10.68 1.85
C HIS A 240 -5.21 11.44 3.11
N ASP A 241 -5.02 12.76 3.15
CA ASP A 241 -5.50 13.63 4.23
C ASP A 241 -6.55 14.61 3.72
N THR A 242 -6.18 15.57 2.85
CA THR A 242 -7.08 16.65 2.41
C THR A 242 -8.33 16.08 1.72
N ARG A 243 -8.16 15.26 0.69
CA ARG A 243 -9.29 14.66 -0.05
C ARG A 243 -10.05 13.65 0.78
N ALA A 244 -9.33 12.84 1.59
CA ALA A 244 -9.97 11.87 2.47
C ALA A 244 -10.86 12.56 3.51
N ARG A 245 -10.42 13.67 4.13
CA ARG A 245 -11.26 14.46 5.05
C ARG A 245 -12.50 15.00 4.36
N ALA A 246 -12.33 15.61 3.20
CA ALA A 246 -13.48 16.14 2.46
C ALA A 246 -14.50 15.04 2.14
N ALA A 247 -14.05 13.83 1.79
CA ALA A 247 -14.94 12.69 1.55
C ALA A 247 -15.63 12.19 2.82
N LEU A 248 -14.91 12.14 3.95
CA LEU A 248 -15.47 11.77 5.25
C LEU A 248 -16.50 12.79 5.73
N ASP A 249 -16.17 14.08 5.64
CA ASP A 249 -17.08 15.18 6.00
C ASP A 249 -18.35 15.14 5.14
N GLY A 250 -18.20 14.94 3.83
CA GLY A 250 -19.32 14.78 2.89
C GLY A 250 -20.18 13.53 3.15
N ALA A 251 -19.63 12.50 3.78
CA ALA A 251 -20.33 11.30 4.23
C ALA A 251 -20.91 11.42 5.65
N GLY A 252 -20.73 12.56 6.33
CA GLY A 252 -21.23 12.79 7.69
C GLY A 252 -20.42 12.05 8.78
N VAL A 253 -19.17 11.66 8.51
CA VAL A 253 -18.29 11.01 9.49
C VAL A 253 -17.69 12.06 10.42
N ARG A 254 -17.84 11.87 11.72
CA ARG A 254 -17.11 12.65 12.73
C ARG A 254 -15.66 12.21 12.74
N THR A 255 -14.76 13.06 12.27
CA THR A 255 -13.29 12.78 12.28
C THR A 255 -12.63 13.48 13.47
N ALA A 256 -12.14 12.70 14.45
CA ALA A 256 -11.44 13.20 15.63
C ALA A 256 -9.93 12.94 15.49
N LEU A 257 -9.19 13.98 15.09
CA LEU A 257 -7.73 13.93 15.00
C LEU A 257 -7.09 14.22 16.36
N ARG A 258 -5.81 13.83 16.54
CA ARG A 258 -5.09 13.93 17.82
C ARG A 258 -5.83 13.22 18.94
N THR A 259 -6.69 12.26 18.62
CA THR A 259 -7.52 11.52 19.54
C THR A 259 -7.13 10.05 19.47
N ARG A 260 -6.53 9.56 20.55
CA ARG A 260 -6.03 8.19 20.65
C ARG A 260 -7.00 7.34 21.47
N ALA A 261 -7.46 6.24 20.91
CA ALA A 261 -8.17 5.23 21.69
C ALA A 261 -7.22 4.58 22.70
N THR A 262 -7.67 4.44 23.95
CA THR A 262 -6.87 3.89 25.06
C THR A 262 -7.39 2.55 25.56
N ALA A 263 -8.70 2.29 25.41
CA ALA A 263 -9.31 1.02 25.77
C ALA A 263 -10.58 0.73 24.92
N ILE A 264 -10.86 -0.55 24.75
CA ILE A 264 -12.10 -1.06 24.17
C ILE A 264 -12.67 -2.06 25.18
N THR A 265 -13.87 -1.81 25.68
CA THR A 265 -14.52 -2.68 26.69
C THR A 265 -15.96 -3.01 26.29
N ARG A 266 -16.45 -4.16 26.72
CA ARG A 266 -17.84 -4.55 26.50
C ARG A 266 -18.76 -3.69 27.36
N SER A 267 -19.80 -3.17 26.75
CA SER A 267 -20.90 -2.52 27.47
C SER A 267 -21.88 -3.57 28.04
N ALA A 268 -22.54 -3.24 29.15
CA ALA A 268 -23.49 -4.12 29.81
C ALA A 268 -24.68 -4.52 28.92
N ASP A 269 -25.03 -3.69 27.94
CA ASP A 269 -26.10 -3.91 26.99
C ASP A 269 -25.67 -4.67 25.73
N GLY A 270 -24.39 -5.15 25.69
CA GLY A 270 -23.82 -5.93 24.60
C GLY A 270 -23.22 -5.11 23.46
N GLY A 271 -23.13 -3.79 23.61
CA GLY A 271 -22.35 -2.89 22.75
C GLY A 271 -20.88 -2.77 23.18
N TRP A 272 -20.25 -1.66 22.81
CA TRP A 272 -18.85 -1.35 23.07
C TRP A 272 -18.71 0.05 23.66
N HIS A 273 -17.82 0.19 24.64
CA HIS A 273 -17.25 1.46 25.09
C HIS A 273 -15.86 1.60 24.51
N VAL A 274 -15.58 2.72 23.87
CA VAL A 274 -14.25 3.11 23.40
C VAL A 274 -13.82 4.33 24.19
N ASP A 275 -12.83 4.14 25.05
CA ASP A 275 -12.18 5.25 25.76
C ASP A 275 -11.12 5.87 24.88
N ALA A 276 -11.10 7.20 24.78
CA ALA A 276 -10.18 7.95 23.93
C ALA A 276 -9.69 9.21 24.64
N GLU A 277 -8.48 9.65 24.29
CA GLU A 277 -7.84 10.85 24.83
C GLU A 277 -7.38 11.76 23.68
N SER A 278 -7.74 13.06 23.76
CA SER A 278 -7.35 14.10 22.80
C SER A 278 -6.25 15.05 23.31
N GLY A 279 -5.71 14.78 24.51
CA GLY A 279 -4.64 15.51 25.18
C GLY A 279 -4.65 15.24 26.68
N PRO A 280 -3.69 15.80 27.46
CA PRO A 280 -3.65 15.60 28.89
C PRO A 280 -4.95 16.02 29.57
N GLY A 281 -5.62 15.10 30.24
CA GLY A 281 -6.87 15.34 30.97
C GLY A 281 -8.13 15.50 30.12
N THR A 282 -8.09 15.21 28.82
CA THR A 282 -9.25 15.30 27.93
C THR A 282 -9.64 13.87 27.49
N ALA A 283 -10.30 13.15 28.39
CA ALA A 283 -10.83 11.80 28.10
C ALA A 283 -12.28 11.91 27.60
N GLU A 284 -12.59 11.10 26.60
CA GLU A 284 -13.95 10.91 26.04
C GLU A 284 -14.26 9.43 26.01
N ARG A 285 -15.50 9.06 26.34
CA ARG A 285 -16.02 7.70 26.14
C ARG A 285 -17.07 7.72 25.03
N LEU A 286 -16.92 6.83 24.07
CA LEU A 286 -17.81 6.65 22.93
C LEU A 286 -18.51 5.31 23.05
N ASP A 287 -19.83 5.32 22.89
CA ASP A 287 -20.65 4.12 22.83
C ASP A 287 -20.90 3.73 21.38
N ALA A 288 -20.74 2.44 21.06
CA ALA A 288 -20.93 1.94 19.69
C ALA A 288 -21.48 0.53 19.68
N GLY A 289 -22.33 0.24 18.69
CA GLY A 289 -22.70 -1.14 18.37
C GLY A 289 -21.62 -1.88 17.59
N THR A 290 -20.75 -1.12 16.92
CA THR A 290 -19.70 -1.65 16.04
C THR A 290 -18.40 -0.89 16.23
N VAL A 291 -17.29 -1.63 16.36
CA VAL A 291 -15.92 -1.07 16.40
C VAL A 291 -15.07 -1.70 15.31
N VAL A 292 -14.38 -0.87 14.51
CA VAL A 292 -13.37 -1.31 13.55
C VAL A 292 -12.01 -0.84 14.04
N LEU A 293 -11.13 -1.79 14.36
CA LEU A 293 -9.77 -1.53 14.83
C LEU A 293 -8.81 -1.54 13.61
N ALA A 294 -8.46 -0.36 13.13
CA ALA A 294 -7.71 -0.11 11.90
C ALA A 294 -6.31 0.49 12.17
N VAL A 295 -5.67 0.05 13.24
CA VAL A 295 -4.31 0.43 13.66
C VAL A 295 -3.31 -0.68 13.31
N PRO A 296 -1.97 -0.42 13.36
CA PRO A 296 -0.98 -1.47 13.17
C PRO A 296 -1.15 -2.63 14.17
N GLN A 297 -0.64 -3.82 13.82
CA GLN A 297 -0.87 -5.06 14.57
C GLN A 297 -0.44 -5.00 16.04
N ARG A 298 0.63 -4.26 16.36
CA ARG A 298 1.10 -4.10 17.74
C ARG A 298 0.12 -3.28 18.58
N GLU A 299 -0.35 -2.17 18.03
CA GLU A 299 -1.35 -1.31 18.65
C GLU A 299 -2.71 -2.01 18.73
N ALA A 300 -3.05 -2.81 17.71
CA ALA A 300 -4.25 -3.63 17.73
C ALA A 300 -4.19 -4.64 18.89
N ARG A 301 -3.06 -5.35 19.05
CA ARG A 301 -2.86 -6.28 20.17
C ARG A 301 -3.08 -5.64 21.54
N ALA A 302 -2.64 -4.38 21.69
CA ALA A 302 -2.77 -3.66 22.97
C ALA A 302 -4.22 -3.24 23.30
N LEU A 303 -5.09 -3.12 22.28
CA LEU A 303 -6.48 -2.68 22.43
C LEU A 303 -7.49 -3.83 22.37
N LEU A 304 -7.08 -5.02 21.91
CA LEU A 304 -7.99 -6.14 21.77
C LEU A 304 -8.43 -6.65 23.15
N PRO A 305 -9.75 -6.78 23.39
CA PRO A 305 -10.28 -7.42 24.59
C PRO A 305 -10.09 -8.93 24.54
N ASP A 306 -10.19 -9.56 25.69
CA ASP A 306 -10.13 -11.02 25.83
C ASP A 306 -11.19 -11.70 24.94
N GLY A 307 -10.81 -12.83 24.34
CA GLY A 307 -11.69 -13.62 23.47
C GLY A 307 -11.85 -13.06 22.05
N ALA A 308 -11.24 -11.91 21.73
CA ALA A 308 -11.31 -11.36 20.38
C ALA A 308 -10.54 -12.20 19.34
N LEU A 309 -9.44 -12.81 19.74
CA LEU A 309 -8.65 -13.78 18.98
C LEU A 309 -8.28 -14.94 19.91
N ASP A 310 -8.17 -16.16 19.38
CA ASP A 310 -7.74 -17.34 20.14
C ASP A 310 -6.36 -17.15 20.76
N ASP A 311 -5.44 -16.54 20.00
CA ASP A 311 -4.09 -16.22 20.44
C ASP A 311 -3.71 -14.82 19.88
N PRO A 312 -4.01 -13.76 20.64
CA PRO A 312 -3.74 -12.40 20.19
C PRO A 312 -2.24 -12.06 20.14
N ASP A 313 -1.37 -12.78 20.83
CA ASP A 313 0.07 -12.55 20.82
C ASP A 313 0.70 -12.94 19.48
N ARG A 314 0.07 -13.83 18.70
CA ARG A 314 0.48 -14.14 17.32
C ARG A 314 0.51 -12.92 16.40
N LEU A 315 -0.20 -11.85 16.72
CA LEU A 315 -0.10 -10.59 15.98
C LEU A 315 1.32 -9.98 16.04
N LEU A 316 2.07 -10.25 17.11
CA LEU A 316 3.45 -9.77 17.26
C LEU A 316 4.42 -10.60 16.39
N ASP A 317 4.09 -11.86 16.10
CA ASP A 317 4.89 -12.76 15.26
C ASP A 317 4.80 -12.43 13.76
N ILE A 318 3.80 -11.63 13.35
CA ILE A 318 3.70 -11.13 11.97
C ILE A 318 4.96 -10.34 11.57
N GLY A 319 5.66 -9.74 12.55
CA GLY A 319 6.87 -8.99 12.33
C GLY A 319 6.68 -7.72 11.50
N THR A 320 7.78 -7.00 11.27
CA THR A 320 7.78 -5.76 10.46
C THR A 320 9.04 -5.69 9.60
N ALA A 321 8.94 -4.97 8.48
CA ALA A 321 10.08 -4.68 7.61
C ALA A 321 10.22 -3.17 7.41
N PRO A 322 11.46 -2.63 7.50
CA PRO A 322 11.71 -1.20 7.39
C PRO A 322 11.85 -0.74 5.93
N ILE A 323 11.55 0.55 5.73
CA ILE A 323 11.88 1.30 4.50
C ILE A 323 12.66 2.55 4.89
N LEU A 324 13.77 2.79 4.19
CA LEU A 324 14.59 3.98 4.30
C LEU A 324 14.39 4.84 3.04
N ASN A 325 14.10 6.11 3.21
CA ASN A 325 14.07 7.05 2.10
C ASN A 325 15.13 8.14 2.32
N LEU A 326 15.92 8.37 1.27
CA LEU A 326 16.90 9.44 1.25
C LEU A 326 16.38 10.54 0.32
N HIS A 327 16.51 11.77 0.76
CA HIS A 327 16.01 12.95 0.08
C HIS A 327 17.19 13.82 -0.28
N VAL A 328 17.37 14.11 -1.57
CA VAL A 328 18.52 14.88 -2.07
C VAL A 328 18.03 16.05 -2.90
N VAL A 329 18.39 17.26 -2.50
CA VAL A 329 18.08 18.46 -3.26
C VAL A 329 19.35 18.95 -3.94
N TYR A 330 19.37 18.91 -5.26
CA TYR A 330 20.46 19.42 -6.09
C TYR A 330 20.22 20.87 -6.52
N ASP A 331 21.30 21.60 -6.81
CA ASP A 331 21.25 22.99 -7.33
C ASP A 331 20.80 23.05 -8.79
N ARG A 332 20.75 21.92 -9.46
CA ARG A 332 20.39 21.80 -10.89
C ARG A 332 19.70 20.48 -11.20
N LYS A 333 19.12 20.38 -12.41
CA LYS A 333 18.52 19.15 -12.90
C LYS A 333 19.57 18.10 -13.22
N VAL A 334 19.56 16.97 -12.53
CA VAL A 334 20.46 15.82 -12.70
C VAL A 334 19.77 14.59 -13.26
N LEU A 335 18.43 14.49 -13.12
CA LEU A 335 17.59 13.42 -13.63
C LEU A 335 16.54 14.00 -14.60
N ARG A 336 16.46 13.44 -15.82
CA ARG A 336 15.51 13.89 -16.85
C ARG A 336 14.22 13.08 -16.89
N GLN A 337 14.26 11.87 -16.35
CA GLN A 337 13.14 10.93 -16.33
C GLN A 337 12.38 11.07 -15.01
N PRO A 338 11.10 10.69 -14.92
CA PRO A 338 10.36 10.78 -13.68
C PRO A 338 10.91 9.84 -12.60
N PHE A 339 11.47 8.70 -13.00
CA PHE A 339 12.12 7.73 -12.10
C PHE A 339 13.00 6.75 -12.87
N PHE A 340 13.81 6.01 -12.13
CA PHE A 340 14.53 4.82 -12.60
C PHE A 340 14.81 3.85 -11.46
N ALA A 341 15.07 2.59 -11.81
CA ALA A 341 15.61 1.59 -10.90
C ALA A 341 17.09 1.36 -11.16
N ALA A 342 17.85 0.98 -10.14
CA ALA A 342 19.29 0.75 -10.24
C ALA A 342 19.67 -0.71 -9.94
N LEU A 343 20.76 -1.18 -10.54
CA LEU A 343 21.42 -2.46 -10.31
C LEU A 343 22.90 -2.26 -10.05
N GLY A 344 23.51 -3.18 -9.29
CA GLY A 344 24.93 -3.13 -8.95
C GLY A 344 25.29 -1.91 -8.08
N SER A 345 24.34 -1.40 -7.33
CA SER A 345 24.43 -0.24 -6.45
C SER A 345 23.54 -0.46 -5.23
N PRO A 346 23.86 0.14 -4.06
CA PRO A 346 22.92 0.18 -2.94
C PRO A 346 21.66 0.99 -3.23
N VAL A 347 21.67 1.88 -4.23
CA VAL A 347 20.47 2.61 -4.70
C VAL A 347 19.52 1.64 -5.38
N GLN A 348 18.26 1.63 -4.97
CA GLN A 348 17.21 0.78 -5.58
C GLN A 348 16.36 1.58 -6.57
N TRP A 349 15.59 2.57 -6.07
CA TRP A 349 14.69 3.37 -6.89
C TRP A 349 14.89 4.86 -6.61
N VAL A 350 14.89 5.65 -7.67
CA VAL A 350 15.03 7.12 -7.62
C VAL A 350 13.88 7.76 -8.36
N PHE A 351 13.24 8.74 -7.71
CA PHE A 351 12.10 9.50 -8.26
C PHE A 351 12.39 11.00 -8.25
N ASP A 352 12.03 11.68 -9.33
CA ASP A 352 11.96 13.14 -9.36
C ASP A 352 10.68 13.61 -8.68
N ARG A 353 10.83 14.31 -7.56
CA ARG A 353 9.72 14.85 -6.75
C ARG A 353 9.69 16.37 -6.72
N THR A 354 10.42 17.01 -7.64
CA THR A 354 10.59 18.47 -7.70
C THR A 354 9.24 19.19 -7.81
N GLU A 355 8.43 18.81 -8.77
CA GLU A 355 7.14 19.45 -9.02
C GLU A 355 6.15 19.19 -7.88
N SER A 356 5.98 17.92 -7.49
CA SER A 356 5.03 17.52 -6.45
C SER A 356 5.38 18.06 -5.06
N SER A 357 6.65 18.38 -4.79
CA SER A 357 7.05 19.00 -3.53
C SER A 357 6.79 20.50 -3.44
N GLY A 358 6.53 21.15 -4.58
CA GLY A 358 6.42 22.60 -4.71
C GLY A 358 7.76 23.32 -4.87
N LEU A 359 8.89 22.59 -4.95
CA LEU A 359 10.22 23.18 -5.13
C LEU A 359 10.36 23.96 -6.42
N ALA A 360 9.74 23.48 -7.51
CA ALA A 360 9.82 24.12 -8.83
C ALA A 360 9.31 25.56 -8.86
N GLY A 361 8.37 25.92 -7.98
CA GLY A 361 7.87 27.28 -7.85
C GLY A 361 8.76 28.21 -7.03
N ALA A 362 9.64 27.64 -6.19
CA ALA A 362 10.49 28.40 -5.28
C ALA A 362 11.92 28.59 -5.80
N ASP A 363 12.45 27.65 -6.58
CA ASP A 363 13.82 27.65 -7.11
C ASP A 363 13.85 26.83 -8.43
N GLY A 364 13.57 27.48 -9.54
CA GLY A 364 13.37 26.84 -10.86
C GLY A 364 14.57 26.09 -11.43
N ALA A 365 15.75 26.18 -10.83
CA ALA A 365 16.95 25.44 -11.26
C ALA A 365 17.17 24.16 -10.43
N ALA A 366 16.67 24.10 -9.19
CA ALA A 366 16.91 23.01 -8.26
C ALA A 366 16.09 21.77 -8.63
N GLN A 367 16.58 20.59 -8.26
CA GLN A 367 15.87 19.31 -8.39
C GLN A 367 15.87 18.54 -7.08
N TYR A 368 14.69 18.05 -6.68
CA TYR A 368 14.53 17.18 -5.53
C TYR A 368 14.33 15.73 -5.97
N LEU A 369 15.24 14.86 -5.55
CA LEU A 369 15.19 13.43 -5.75
C LEU A 369 14.83 12.71 -4.45
N ALA A 370 13.87 11.78 -4.52
CA ALA A 370 13.57 10.82 -3.48
C ALA A 370 14.15 9.46 -3.87
N VAL A 371 15.03 8.92 -3.03
CA VAL A 371 15.66 7.60 -3.19
C VAL A 371 14.98 6.66 -2.21
N SER A 372 14.30 5.63 -2.71
CA SER A 372 13.55 4.68 -1.89
C SER A 372 14.32 3.37 -1.76
N GLN A 373 14.50 2.90 -0.53
CA GLN A 373 15.20 1.68 -0.17
C GLN A 373 14.26 0.79 0.64
N SER A 374 13.74 -0.25 0.02
CA SER A 374 12.99 -1.32 0.66
C SER A 374 13.94 -2.38 1.23
N ALA A 375 13.44 -3.24 2.13
CA ALA A 375 14.24 -4.25 2.84
C ALA A 375 15.49 -3.63 3.50
N ALA A 376 15.33 -2.49 4.14
CA ALA A 376 16.40 -1.62 4.58
C ALA A 376 16.97 -1.98 5.98
N GLN A 377 16.91 -3.27 6.38
CA GLN A 377 17.33 -3.72 7.72
C GLN A 377 18.77 -3.31 8.05
N ASP A 378 19.67 -3.37 7.05
CA ASP A 378 21.09 -3.10 7.23
C ASP A 378 21.42 -1.59 7.30
N ASP A 379 20.55 -0.73 6.77
CA ASP A 379 20.82 0.71 6.65
C ASP A 379 19.90 1.58 7.52
N ILE A 380 18.80 1.03 8.07
CA ILE A 380 17.75 1.81 8.73
C ILE A 380 18.25 2.61 9.94
N ASP A 381 19.24 2.11 10.65
CA ASP A 381 19.79 2.73 11.86
C ASP A 381 21.11 3.46 11.64
N ARG A 382 21.68 3.42 10.41
CA ARG A 382 22.95 4.12 10.11
C ARG A 382 22.80 5.63 10.30
N PRO A 383 23.83 6.31 10.82
CA PRO A 383 23.86 7.77 10.89
C PRO A 383 23.66 8.44 9.52
N VAL A 384 23.04 9.62 9.52
CA VAL A 384 22.78 10.38 8.28
C VAL A 384 24.07 10.68 7.52
N ALA A 385 25.17 10.95 8.22
CA ALA A 385 26.49 11.20 7.61
C ALA A 385 26.99 9.98 6.82
N GLU A 386 26.93 8.79 7.40
CA GLU A 386 27.32 7.55 6.72
C GLU A 386 26.43 7.25 5.50
N LEU A 387 25.13 7.47 5.63
CA LEU A 387 24.21 7.32 4.50
C LEU A 387 24.53 8.33 3.38
N ARG A 388 24.88 9.55 3.73
CA ARG A 388 25.29 10.56 2.75
C ARG A 388 26.57 10.13 2.03
N GLU A 389 27.60 9.70 2.76
CA GLU A 389 28.86 9.21 2.21
C GLU A 389 28.68 7.98 1.32
N ARG A 390 27.76 7.10 1.69
CA ARG A 390 27.46 5.88 0.93
C ARG A 390 26.69 6.15 -0.35
N TYR A 391 25.65 7.01 -0.30
CA TYR A 391 24.68 7.12 -1.40
C TYR A 391 25.00 8.25 -2.39
N LEU A 392 25.61 9.36 -2.01
CA LEU A 392 25.93 10.43 -2.95
C LEU A 392 26.91 10.00 -4.06
N PRO A 393 28.01 9.30 -3.77
CA PRO A 393 28.90 8.79 -4.84
C PRO A 393 28.19 7.81 -5.78
N GLU A 394 27.25 7.01 -5.27
CA GLU A 394 26.47 6.09 -6.09
C GLU A 394 25.49 6.83 -7.02
N LEU A 395 24.88 7.90 -6.54
CA LEU A 395 24.06 8.77 -7.40
C LEU A 395 24.90 9.44 -8.49
N GLU A 396 26.15 9.83 -8.22
CA GLU A 396 27.08 10.35 -9.24
C GLU A 396 27.53 9.28 -10.25
N ARG A 397 27.62 8.03 -9.82
CA ARG A 397 27.88 6.88 -10.73
C ARG A 397 26.69 6.63 -11.66
N LEU A 398 25.48 6.66 -11.10
CA LEU A 398 24.22 6.42 -11.83
C LEU A 398 23.83 7.59 -12.73
N LEU A 399 24.05 8.81 -12.27
CA LEU A 399 23.63 10.05 -12.91
C LEU A 399 24.87 10.92 -13.21
N PRO A 400 25.47 10.82 -14.39
CA PRO A 400 26.67 11.63 -14.73
C PRO A 400 26.45 13.15 -14.56
N ALA A 401 25.21 13.65 -14.70
CA ALA A 401 24.87 15.06 -14.48
C ALA A 401 24.92 15.47 -12.98
N ALA A 402 24.91 14.51 -12.05
CA ALA A 402 25.08 14.78 -10.63
C ALA A 402 26.54 15.10 -10.25
N ARG A 403 27.50 14.71 -11.10
CA ARG A 403 28.92 15.02 -10.87
C ARG A 403 29.14 16.54 -10.89
N GLY A 404 29.63 17.06 -9.78
CA GLY A 404 29.85 18.50 -9.61
C GLY A 404 28.55 19.32 -9.45
N ALA A 405 27.41 18.69 -9.31
CA ALA A 405 26.19 19.38 -8.87
C ALA A 405 26.25 19.66 -7.34
N GLY A 406 25.86 20.86 -6.95
CA GLY A 406 25.80 21.24 -5.54
C GLY A 406 24.63 20.55 -4.85
N VAL A 407 24.90 19.86 -3.72
CA VAL A 407 23.84 19.30 -2.87
C VAL A 407 23.40 20.36 -1.88
N LYS A 408 22.19 20.93 -2.09
CA LYS A 408 21.60 21.96 -1.24
C LYS A 408 21.06 21.40 0.08
N ASP A 409 20.43 20.22 0.06
CA ASP A 409 19.96 19.52 1.26
C ASP A 409 20.08 18.01 1.08
N PHE A 410 20.35 17.30 2.17
CA PHE A 410 20.35 15.85 2.27
C PHE A 410 19.76 15.46 3.62
N PHE A 411 18.66 14.72 3.61
CA PHE A 411 18.04 14.22 4.81
C PHE A 411 17.40 12.84 4.57
N VAL A 412 16.96 12.19 5.63
CA VAL A 412 16.38 10.84 5.55
C VAL A 412 15.08 10.76 6.31
N THR A 413 14.16 9.91 5.84
CA THR A 413 13.01 9.44 6.58
C THR A 413 13.14 7.94 6.82
N ARG A 414 12.79 7.49 8.01
CA ARG A 414 12.92 6.11 8.46
C ARG A 414 11.57 5.57 8.90
N GLU A 415 11.02 4.66 8.13
CA GLU A 415 9.83 3.92 8.51
C GLU A 415 10.25 2.53 8.99
N ARG A 416 10.50 2.40 10.29
CA ARG A 416 10.98 1.13 10.88
C ARG A 416 9.95 0.01 10.83
N THR A 417 8.69 0.37 10.78
CA THR A 417 7.53 -0.52 10.73
C THR A 417 6.68 -0.22 9.49
N ALA A 418 7.35 -0.04 8.32
CA ALA A 418 6.70 0.37 7.08
C ALA A 418 5.67 -0.65 6.60
N THR A 419 6.01 -1.94 6.70
CA THR A 419 5.16 -3.05 6.29
C THR A 419 5.19 -4.15 7.34
N PHE A 420 4.25 -5.08 7.30
CA PHE A 420 4.49 -6.37 7.94
C PHE A 420 5.60 -7.11 7.18
N ALA A 421 6.30 -8.02 7.86
CA ALA A 421 7.33 -8.84 7.25
C ALA A 421 6.68 -9.95 6.40
N PRO A 422 6.90 -10.00 5.06
CA PRO A 422 6.25 -10.99 4.19
C PRO A 422 6.96 -12.35 4.22
N THR A 423 7.40 -12.79 5.40
CA THR A 423 8.18 -14.01 5.60
C THR A 423 7.38 -15.27 5.30
N PRO A 424 8.05 -16.39 4.95
CA PRO A 424 7.39 -17.67 4.85
C PRO A 424 6.60 -18.02 6.11
N GLY A 425 5.34 -18.41 5.93
CA GLY A 425 4.43 -18.74 7.01
C GLY A 425 3.63 -17.58 7.58
N VAL A 426 3.83 -16.34 7.11
CA VAL A 426 3.10 -15.17 7.62
C VAL A 426 1.59 -15.21 7.32
N GLY A 427 1.18 -15.89 6.25
CA GLY A 427 -0.23 -15.96 5.85
C GLY A 427 -1.13 -16.53 6.94
N ARG A 428 -0.67 -17.58 7.64
CA ARG A 428 -1.41 -18.20 8.74
C ARG A 428 -1.44 -17.38 10.04
N LEU A 429 -0.60 -16.34 10.17
CA LEU A 429 -0.58 -15.45 11.33
C LEU A 429 -1.57 -14.30 11.17
N ARG A 430 -1.97 -14.00 9.94
CA ARG A 430 -2.81 -12.85 9.58
C ARG A 430 -4.28 -13.19 9.85
N PRO A 431 -4.95 -12.48 10.78
CA PRO A 431 -6.35 -12.74 11.13
C PRO A 431 -7.30 -12.24 10.03
N GLN A 432 -8.51 -12.83 10.01
CA GLN A 432 -9.63 -12.32 9.23
C GLN A 432 -10.14 -11.00 9.81
N ALA A 433 -10.98 -10.29 9.05
CA ALA A 433 -11.60 -9.04 9.52
C ALA A 433 -12.54 -9.25 10.70
N ALA A 434 -13.29 -10.34 10.76
CA ALA A 434 -14.16 -10.69 11.87
C ALA A 434 -13.34 -11.26 13.02
N THR A 435 -13.68 -10.87 14.27
CA THR A 435 -13.10 -11.43 15.49
C THR A 435 -14.03 -12.45 16.14
N GLY A 436 -13.54 -13.14 17.20
CA GLY A 436 -14.34 -14.05 18.01
C GLY A 436 -15.45 -13.35 18.83
N VAL A 437 -15.44 -12.02 18.92
CA VAL A 437 -16.44 -11.25 19.67
C VAL A 437 -17.30 -10.41 18.73
N PRO A 438 -18.63 -10.52 18.82
CA PRO A 438 -19.54 -9.79 17.94
C PRO A 438 -19.38 -8.26 18.03
N GLY A 439 -19.43 -7.58 16.88
CA GLY A 439 -19.36 -6.12 16.80
C GLY A 439 -17.95 -5.54 16.84
N LEU A 440 -16.89 -6.35 16.95
CA LEU A 440 -15.50 -5.92 16.85
C LEU A 440 -14.84 -6.52 15.60
N TYR A 441 -14.20 -5.66 14.78
CA TYR A 441 -13.61 -6.03 13.50
C TYR A 441 -12.20 -5.46 13.35
N LEU A 442 -11.37 -6.14 12.57
CA LEU A 442 -9.98 -5.75 12.29
C LEU A 442 -9.82 -5.25 10.86
N ALA A 443 -9.06 -4.19 10.70
CA ALA A 443 -8.63 -3.68 9.41
C ALA A 443 -7.14 -3.30 9.44
N GLY A 444 -6.50 -3.33 8.29
CA GLY A 444 -5.08 -3.02 8.12
C GLY A 444 -4.46 -3.97 7.10
N ALA A 445 -3.42 -3.53 6.41
CA ALA A 445 -2.75 -4.37 5.41
C ALA A 445 -2.20 -5.69 5.99
N TRP A 446 -2.05 -5.78 7.31
CA TRP A 446 -1.58 -6.96 8.04
C TRP A 446 -2.68 -8.02 8.25
N THR A 447 -3.95 -7.75 7.98
CA THR A 447 -5.03 -8.76 8.03
C THR A 447 -5.01 -9.65 6.79
N ALA A 448 -5.77 -10.76 6.80
CA ALA A 448 -5.76 -11.78 5.76
C ALA A 448 -6.45 -11.32 4.45
N THR A 449 -5.90 -10.30 3.80
CA THR A 449 -6.44 -9.74 2.54
C THR A 449 -6.02 -10.53 1.29
N GLY A 450 -5.11 -11.50 1.41
CA GLY A 450 -4.45 -12.16 0.27
C GLY A 450 -3.42 -11.27 -0.46
N TRP A 451 -3.22 -10.02 -0.01
CA TRP A 451 -2.27 -9.06 -0.59
C TRP A 451 -1.09 -8.80 0.35
N PRO A 452 0.09 -8.41 -0.19
CA PRO A 452 1.18 -7.90 0.64
C PRO A 452 0.81 -6.57 1.30
N ALA A 453 1.70 -6.05 2.17
CA ALA A 453 1.51 -4.77 2.85
C ALA A 453 1.65 -3.61 1.87
N THR A 454 0.55 -3.22 1.27
CA THR A 454 0.44 -2.18 0.24
C THR A 454 -0.77 -1.30 0.49
N MET A 455 -0.86 -0.16 -0.18
CA MET A 455 -2.06 0.67 -0.20
C MET A 455 -3.29 -0.13 -0.68
N GLU A 456 -3.09 -1.02 -1.65
CA GLU A 456 -4.12 -1.95 -2.12
C GLU A 456 -4.63 -2.86 -1.00
N GLY A 457 -3.72 -3.52 -0.27
CA GLY A 457 -4.07 -4.39 0.86
C GLY A 457 -4.77 -3.63 1.98
N ALA A 458 -4.35 -2.39 2.27
CA ALA A 458 -4.98 -1.56 3.29
C ALA A 458 -6.44 -1.21 2.93
N VAL A 459 -6.70 -0.78 1.69
CA VAL A 459 -8.06 -0.48 1.23
C VAL A 459 -8.93 -1.73 1.23
N ARG A 460 -8.43 -2.86 0.72
CA ARG A 460 -9.16 -4.15 0.76
C ARG A 460 -9.56 -4.54 2.17
N SER A 461 -8.66 -4.38 3.14
CA SER A 461 -8.94 -4.70 4.53
C SER A 461 -10.07 -3.83 5.11
N GLY A 462 -10.10 -2.55 4.74
CA GLY A 462 -11.18 -1.63 5.14
C GLY A 462 -12.54 -2.04 4.57
N VAL A 463 -12.59 -2.45 3.29
CA VAL A 463 -13.80 -2.99 2.62
C VAL A 463 -14.24 -4.28 3.30
N GLN A 464 -13.31 -5.21 3.59
CA GLN A 464 -13.61 -6.47 4.26
C GLN A 464 -14.15 -6.25 5.68
N ALA A 465 -13.54 -5.34 6.44
CA ALA A 465 -14.00 -5.02 7.80
C ALA A 465 -15.39 -4.39 7.80
N ALA A 466 -15.66 -3.45 6.88
CA ALA A 466 -16.99 -2.86 6.73
C ALA A 466 -18.01 -3.90 6.30
N GLY A 467 -17.69 -4.78 5.36
CA GLY A 467 -18.57 -5.86 4.93
C GLY A 467 -18.91 -6.84 6.06
N ALA A 468 -17.90 -7.24 6.84
CA ALA A 468 -18.10 -8.10 8.01
C ALA A 468 -18.96 -7.40 9.06
N ALA A 469 -18.75 -6.11 9.32
CA ALA A 469 -19.52 -5.32 10.27
C ALA A 469 -20.99 -5.20 9.86
N LEU A 470 -21.26 -4.88 8.59
CA LEU A 470 -22.61 -4.77 8.07
C LEU A 470 -23.34 -6.12 8.07
N SER A 471 -22.64 -7.20 7.71
CA SER A 471 -23.17 -8.56 7.80
C SER A 471 -23.52 -8.96 9.24
N GLY A 472 -22.66 -8.62 10.21
CA GLY A 472 -22.90 -8.84 11.63
C GLY A 472 -24.11 -8.05 12.18
N LEU A 473 -24.45 -6.92 11.55
CA LEU A 473 -25.66 -6.11 11.85
C LEU A 473 -26.88 -6.58 11.08
N GLY A 474 -26.81 -7.67 10.29
CA GLY A 474 -27.88 -8.14 9.43
C GLY A 474 -28.23 -7.17 8.28
N ARG A 475 -27.32 -6.26 7.92
CA ARG A 475 -27.49 -5.31 6.82
C ARG A 475 -26.97 -5.88 5.51
N PRO A 476 -27.67 -5.69 4.38
CA PRO A 476 -27.15 -6.12 3.09
C PRO A 476 -25.89 -5.32 2.73
N TYR A 477 -24.86 -6.02 2.29
CA TYR A 477 -23.63 -5.39 1.83
C TYR A 477 -23.24 -5.95 0.46
N ARG A 478 -22.94 -5.06 -0.47
CA ARG A 478 -22.37 -5.42 -1.77
C ARG A 478 -20.92 -4.95 -1.80
N ASP A 479 -20.01 -5.87 -1.89
CA ASP A 479 -18.57 -5.57 -2.01
C ASP A 479 -18.33 -4.70 -3.27
N PRO A 480 -17.86 -3.44 -3.11
CA PRO A 480 -17.60 -2.55 -4.24
C PRO A 480 -16.46 -3.05 -5.14
N LEU A 481 -15.65 -3.99 -4.66
CA LEU A 481 -14.51 -4.56 -5.39
C LEU A 481 -14.87 -5.84 -6.14
N ALA A 482 -16.03 -6.45 -5.88
CA ALA A 482 -16.44 -7.72 -6.50
C ALA A 482 -16.68 -7.65 -8.02
N GLY A 483 -16.80 -6.44 -8.61
CA GLY A 483 -17.01 -6.23 -10.05
C GLY A 483 -15.73 -5.98 -10.87
N GLY A 484 -14.55 -5.93 -10.27
CA GLY A 484 -13.29 -5.47 -10.91
C GLY A 484 -12.63 -6.47 -11.87
N GLY A 485 -13.16 -7.67 -12.07
CA GLY A 485 -12.61 -8.67 -13.00
C GLY A 485 -12.98 -8.47 -14.49
N GLY A 486 -13.80 -7.49 -14.83
CA GLY A 486 -14.39 -7.33 -16.16
C GLY A 486 -14.18 -5.98 -16.87
N MET A 487 -13.22 -5.16 -16.47
CA MET A 487 -13.07 -3.78 -16.99
C MET A 487 -12.21 -3.67 -18.26
N THR A 488 -12.50 -4.47 -19.31
CA THR A 488 -11.87 -4.32 -20.64
C THR A 488 -12.85 -3.99 -21.77
N ARG A 489 -14.12 -3.65 -21.53
CA ARG A 489 -15.09 -3.44 -22.64
C ARG A 489 -15.83 -2.09 -22.69
N ARG A 490 -15.55 -1.10 -21.84
CA ARG A 490 -16.30 0.20 -21.92
C ARG A 490 -15.48 1.47 -22.14
N ALA A 491 -14.15 1.40 -22.20
CA ALA A 491 -13.31 2.61 -22.43
C ALA A 491 -13.05 2.94 -23.90
N ASP A 492 -13.28 2.00 -24.84
CA ASP A 492 -12.95 2.21 -26.29
C ASP A 492 -14.09 2.77 -27.14
N GLN A 493 -15.26 3.07 -26.57
CA GLN A 493 -16.40 3.56 -27.35
C GLN A 493 -16.68 5.07 -27.23
N ALA A 494 -15.86 5.85 -26.51
CA ALA A 494 -16.14 7.28 -26.29
C ALA A 494 -15.26 8.25 -27.10
N CYS A 495 -14.49 7.79 -28.08
CA CYS A 495 -13.69 8.70 -28.93
C CYS A 495 -13.76 8.31 -30.40
N ALA A 496 -14.96 8.45 -31.01
CA ALA A 496 -15.10 8.54 -32.43
C ALA A 496 -15.37 10.02 -32.81
N PRO A 497 -14.61 10.65 -33.71
CA PRO A 497 -14.87 12.03 -34.14
C PRO A 497 -16.18 12.06 -34.94
N ARG A 498 -17.11 12.93 -34.54
CA ARG A 498 -18.29 13.28 -35.34
C ARG A 498 -17.79 14.06 -36.56
N THR A 499 -17.72 13.41 -37.71
CA THR A 499 -17.65 14.10 -38.99
C THR A 499 -19.00 14.76 -39.27
N GLY A 500 -19.08 16.09 -39.11
CA GLY A 500 -20.19 16.89 -39.58
C GLY A 500 -20.18 16.96 -41.09
N ARG A 501 -21.30 16.59 -41.71
CA ARG A 501 -21.67 17.01 -43.06
C ARG A 501 -22.52 18.27 -42.94
N ALA A 502 -22.14 19.27 -43.63
CA ALA A 502 -22.81 20.14 -44.61
C ALA A 502 -22.05 21.46 -44.70
#